data_89f67243cc127232351caca5727ae08b
#
_entry.id   89f67243cc127232351caca5727ae08b
#
_cell.length_a   1.000
_cell.length_b   1.000
_cell.length_c   1.000
_cell.angle_alpha   90.00
_cell.angle_beta   90.00
_cell.angle_gamma   90.00
#
_symmetry.space_group_name_H-M   'P 1'
#
loop_
_entity.id
_entity.type
_entity.pdbx_description
1 polymer ?
#
loop_
_entity_poly.entity_id
_entity_poly.type
_entity_poly.pdbx_seq_one_letter_code
_entity_poly.pdbx_strand_id
1 'polypeptide(L)'
;GEQHARLNPLFDMFDKKVSTLPTVNPVKYEVACYRRWLAVATVGGGFMSDYDVVNYSFTPRAAEGDLVVYESNPYSLNITPSVVGGTAYGFLRVCLAFVASDPNDIVSTENGQPHTSDMIALQKLGNKNIYTPSPTVELYGMPDWEKAPMVHYASGATTGTDRTMCMKSARPL
;
A
#
# COMPACT_ATOMS: atom_id res chain seq x y z
N GLY A 1 -4.82 -8.79 -10.34
CA GLY A 1 -4.72 -7.54 -11.06
C GLY A 1 -6.09 -7.00 -11.48
N GLU A 2 -6.13 -6.09 -12.45
CA GLU A 2 -7.37 -5.40 -12.88
C GLU A 2 -8.51 -6.37 -13.24
N GLN A 3 -8.22 -7.47 -13.91
CA GLN A 3 -9.25 -8.46 -14.28
C GLN A 3 -9.98 -9.00 -13.04
N HIS A 4 -9.28 -9.25 -11.94
CA HIS A 4 -9.91 -9.69 -10.69
C HIS A 4 -10.74 -8.58 -10.05
N ALA A 5 -10.25 -7.32 -10.07
CA ALA A 5 -11.02 -6.20 -9.57
C ALA A 5 -12.37 -6.05 -10.30
N ARG A 6 -12.37 -6.24 -11.63
CA ARG A 6 -13.58 -6.17 -12.47
C ARG A 6 -14.64 -7.24 -12.16
N LEU A 7 -14.26 -8.32 -11.51
CA LEU A 7 -15.21 -9.35 -11.05
C LEU A 7 -15.96 -8.95 -9.78
N ASN A 8 -15.51 -7.89 -9.10
CA ASN A 8 -16.17 -7.43 -7.88
C ASN A 8 -17.43 -6.63 -8.22
N PRO A 9 -18.56 -6.89 -7.56
CA PRO A 9 -19.81 -6.13 -7.78
C PRO A 9 -19.68 -4.62 -7.54
N LEU A 10 -18.69 -4.20 -6.73
CA LEU A 10 -18.44 -2.79 -6.42
C LEU A 10 -17.53 -2.09 -7.43
N PHE A 11 -17.04 -2.80 -8.45
CA PHE A 11 -16.02 -2.27 -9.36
C PHE A 11 -16.39 -0.94 -9.98
N ASP A 12 -17.56 -0.81 -10.59
CA ASP A 12 -17.94 0.40 -11.30
C ASP A 12 -18.03 1.62 -10.37
N MET A 13 -18.60 1.44 -9.18
CA MET A 13 -18.70 2.49 -8.17
C MET A 13 -17.30 2.88 -7.66
N PHE A 14 -16.47 1.91 -7.35
CA PHE A 14 -15.11 2.10 -6.87
C PHE A 14 -14.24 2.79 -7.92
N ASP A 15 -14.25 2.28 -9.13
CA ASP A 15 -13.46 2.78 -10.26
C ASP A 15 -13.83 4.22 -10.63
N LYS A 16 -15.13 4.51 -10.70
CA LYS A 16 -15.63 5.88 -10.91
C LYS A 16 -15.08 6.84 -9.85
N LYS A 17 -15.08 6.43 -8.56
CA LYS A 17 -14.57 7.27 -7.46
C LYS A 17 -13.07 7.52 -7.61
N VAL A 18 -12.26 6.46 -7.70
CA VAL A 18 -10.79 6.60 -7.69
C VAL A 18 -10.25 7.27 -8.96
N SER A 19 -10.94 7.13 -10.08
CA SER A 19 -10.56 7.79 -11.35
C SER A 19 -10.78 9.31 -11.35
N THR A 20 -11.53 9.84 -10.39
CA THR A 20 -11.79 11.30 -10.26
C THR A 20 -10.91 11.96 -9.21
N LEU A 21 -10.12 11.20 -8.47
CA LEU A 21 -9.24 11.75 -7.44
C LEU A 21 -8.06 12.51 -8.08
N PRO A 22 -7.67 13.65 -7.52
CA PRO A 22 -6.55 14.43 -8.06
C PRO A 22 -5.23 13.71 -7.81
N THR A 23 -4.33 13.74 -8.79
CA THR A 23 -2.99 13.16 -8.66
C THR A 23 -1.99 13.92 -9.52
N VAL A 24 -0.74 14.04 -9.02
CA VAL A 24 0.41 14.55 -9.78
C VAL A 24 1.10 13.44 -10.57
N ASN A 25 0.79 12.17 -10.26
CA ASN A 25 1.30 11.01 -10.98
C ASN A 25 0.45 10.68 -12.21
N PRO A 26 0.93 9.82 -13.11
CA PRO A 26 0.09 9.34 -14.20
C PRO A 26 -1.20 8.68 -13.66
N VAL A 27 -2.36 9.16 -14.08
CA VAL A 27 -3.68 8.71 -13.57
C VAL A 27 -3.84 7.20 -13.66
N LYS A 28 -3.40 6.58 -14.77
CA LYS A 28 -3.48 5.12 -14.94
C LYS A 28 -2.70 4.35 -13.87
N TYR A 29 -1.57 4.89 -13.44
CA TYR A 29 -0.75 4.31 -12.38
C TYR A 29 -1.49 4.37 -11.04
N GLU A 30 -1.97 5.56 -10.65
CA GLU A 30 -2.67 5.74 -9.38
C GLU A 30 -3.96 4.90 -9.31
N VAL A 31 -4.74 4.88 -10.36
CA VAL A 31 -5.95 4.06 -10.43
C VAL A 31 -5.61 2.56 -10.28
N ALA A 32 -4.49 2.10 -10.85
CA ALA A 32 -4.04 0.72 -10.70
C ALA A 32 -3.65 0.42 -9.24
N CYS A 33 -3.02 1.37 -8.53
CA CYS A 33 -2.71 1.24 -7.11
C CYS A 33 -3.98 1.07 -6.25
N TYR A 34 -5.03 1.82 -6.53
CA TYR A 34 -6.32 1.62 -5.86
C TYR A 34 -7.00 0.28 -6.25
N ARG A 35 -7.01 -0.08 -7.55
CA ARG A 35 -7.68 -1.30 -8.04
C ARG A 35 -7.08 -2.58 -7.45
N ARG A 36 -5.80 -2.58 -7.05
CA ARG A 36 -5.18 -3.75 -6.44
C ARG A 36 -5.87 -4.17 -5.14
N TRP A 37 -6.37 -3.21 -4.35
CA TRP A 37 -7.11 -3.47 -3.11
C TRP A 37 -8.39 -4.26 -3.39
N LEU A 38 -9.18 -3.80 -4.36
CA LEU A 38 -10.41 -4.47 -4.74
C LEU A 38 -10.13 -5.85 -5.36
N ALA A 39 -9.05 -5.99 -6.12
CA ALA A 39 -8.64 -7.28 -6.70
C ALA A 39 -8.32 -8.30 -5.61
N VAL A 40 -7.59 -7.92 -4.55
CA VAL A 40 -7.27 -8.82 -3.43
C VAL A 40 -8.53 -9.19 -2.64
N ALA A 41 -9.42 -8.22 -2.39
CA ALA A 41 -10.73 -8.51 -1.78
C ALA A 41 -11.51 -9.55 -2.58
N THR A 42 -11.49 -9.45 -3.91
CA THR A 42 -12.25 -10.34 -4.81
C THR A 42 -11.75 -11.78 -4.79
N VAL A 43 -10.46 -11.99 -4.64
CA VAL A 43 -9.87 -13.34 -4.64
C VAL A 43 -9.84 -14.00 -3.26
N GLY A 44 -10.48 -13.39 -2.26
CA GLY A 44 -10.59 -13.99 -0.93
C GLY A 44 -9.65 -13.39 0.13
N GLY A 45 -8.92 -12.31 -0.19
CA GLY A 45 -7.89 -11.75 0.68
C GLY A 45 -6.52 -12.37 0.40
N GLY A 46 -5.60 -12.24 1.35
CA GLY A 46 -4.23 -12.73 1.26
C GLY A 46 -3.19 -11.64 1.46
N PHE A 47 -2.06 -11.74 0.77
CA PHE A 47 -0.98 -10.76 0.85
C PHE A 47 -0.83 -10.00 -0.47
N MET A 48 -0.69 -8.69 -0.37
CA MET A 48 -0.34 -7.78 -1.45
C MET A 48 1.03 -7.21 -1.14
N SER A 49 1.94 -7.23 -2.11
CA SER A 49 3.28 -6.66 -1.96
C SER A 49 3.65 -5.84 -3.19
N ASP A 50 4.39 -4.76 -2.97
CA ASP A 50 5.04 -4.02 -4.04
C ASP A 50 6.19 -4.86 -4.61
N TYR A 51 6.52 -4.64 -5.88
CA TYR A 51 7.56 -5.40 -6.59
C TYR A 51 8.98 -5.09 -6.11
N ASP A 52 9.16 -3.99 -5.38
CA ASP A 52 10.42 -3.53 -4.83
C ASP A 52 10.58 -3.83 -3.33
N VAL A 53 9.76 -4.74 -2.80
CA VAL A 53 9.93 -5.33 -1.48
C VAL A 53 10.60 -6.70 -1.62
N VAL A 54 11.71 -6.90 -0.90
CA VAL A 54 12.39 -8.20 -0.80
C VAL A 54 12.07 -8.82 0.55
N ASN A 55 11.58 -10.05 0.51
CA ASN A 55 11.36 -10.86 1.71
C ASN A 55 12.60 -11.74 1.96
N TYR A 56 13.24 -11.54 3.10
CA TYR A 56 14.42 -12.31 3.53
C TYR A 56 14.09 -13.44 4.51
N SER A 57 13.14 -13.20 5.42
CA SER A 57 12.83 -14.18 6.45
C SER A 57 11.41 -14.10 7.00
N PHE A 58 10.58 -13.19 6.47
CA PHE A 58 9.19 -13.10 6.91
C PHE A 58 8.39 -14.30 6.44
N THR A 59 7.78 -15.00 7.37
CA THR A 59 6.80 -16.05 7.10
C THR A 59 5.42 -15.50 7.41
N PRO A 60 4.55 -15.32 6.40
CA PRO A 60 3.19 -14.89 6.62
C PRO A 60 2.47 -15.87 7.55
N ARG A 61 1.99 -15.39 8.69
CA ARG A 61 1.00 -16.12 9.47
C ARG A 61 -0.38 -15.77 8.90
N ALA A 62 -1.36 -16.66 9.10
CA ALA A 62 -2.76 -16.30 8.82
C ALA A 62 -3.02 -14.96 9.48
N ALA A 63 -3.57 -14.01 8.71
CA ALA A 63 -3.62 -12.61 9.10
C ALA A 63 -4.20 -12.46 10.51
N GLU A 64 -3.37 -11.94 11.41
CA GLU A 64 -3.82 -11.55 12.74
C GLU A 64 -4.67 -10.29 12.60
N GLY A 65 -5.98 -10.47 12.50
CA GLY A 65 -6.93 -9.39 12.29
C GLY A 65 -7.42 -9.26 10.84
N ASP A 66 -8.33 -8.32 10.63
CA ASP A 66 -8.98 -8.13 9.33
C ASP A 66 -8.02 -7.61 8.26
N LEU A 67 -7.12 -6.71 8.64
CA LEU A 67 -6.11 -6.12 7.74
C LEU A 67 -4.89 -5.63 8.51
N VAL A 68 -3.69 -5.99 8.05
CA VAL A 68 -2.40 -5.54 8.61
C VAL A 68 -1.59 -4.84 7.52
N VAL A 69 -1.07 -3.65 7.83
CA VAL A 69 -0.09 -2.92 7.01
C VAL A 69 1.29 -3.10 7.64
N TYR A 70 2.20 -3.75 6.93
CA TYR A 70 3.47 -4.22 7.48
C TYR A 70 4.61 -3.19 7.39
N GLU A 71 4.45 -2.09 6.67
CA GLU A 71 5.36 -0.96 6.71
C GLU A 71 4.71 0.19 7.47
N SER A 72 5.12 0.34 8.72
CA SER A 72 4.68 1.42 9.58
C SER A 72 5.87 2.01 10.31
N ASN A 73 6.01 3.32 10.28
CA ASN A 73 6.99 4.00 11.11
C ASN A 73 6.41 4.16 12.53
N PRO A 74 7.01 3.53 13.57
CA PRO A 74 6.49 3.62 14.93
C PRO A 74 6.58 5.03 15.53
N TYR A 75 7.40 5.91 14.94
CA TYR A 75 7.62 7.30 15.40
C TYR A 75 6.82 8.34 14.62
N SER A 76 6.17 7.94 13.55
CA SER A 76 5.27 8.78 12.78
C SER A 76 4.04 7.96 12.41
N LEU A 77 2.90 8.61 12.26
CA LEU A 77 1.67 7.95 11.77
C LEU A 77 1.76 7.56 10.28
N ASN A 78 2.96 7.63 9.72
CA ASN A 78 3.19 7.31 8.32
C ASN A 78 3.24 5.80 8.14
N ILE A 79 2.34 5.31 7.33
CA ILE A 79 2.32 3.93 6.84
C ILE A 79 2.51 3.95 5.33
N THR A 80 3.13 2.90 4.82
CA THR A 80 3.24 2.66 3.38
C THR A 80 2.63 1.31 3.07
N PRO A 81 1.67 1.20 2.15
CA PRO A 81 1.03 -0.07 1.81
C PRO A 81 1.91 -0.93 0.88
N SER A 82 3.22 -0.96 1.13
CA SER A 82 4.18 -1.75 0.35
C SER A 82 3.98 -3.26 0.56
N VAL A 83 3.58 -3.66 1.77
CA VAL A 83 3.11 -5.01 2.10
C VAL A 83 1.88 -4.92 2.97
N VAL A 84 0.81 -5.57 2.53
CA VAL A 84 -0.46 -5.61 3.24
C VAL A 84 -0.98 -7.03 3.25
N GLY A 85 -1.42 -7.52 4.41
CA GLY A 85 -2.05 -8.82 4.54
C GLY A 85 -3.41 -8.71 5.21
N GLY A 86 -4.37 -9.55 4.80
CA GLY A 86 -5.68 -9.51 5.42
C GLY A 86 -6.73 -10.43 4.80
N THR A 87 -7.90 -10.40 5.41
CA THR A 87 -9.08 -11.09 4.89
C THR A 87 -9.68 -10.32 3.71
N ALA A 88 -10.50 -10.99 2.90
CA ALA A 88 -11.30 -10.33 1.87
C ALA A 88 -12.13 -9.16 2.44
N TYR A 89 -12.67 -9.34 3.63
CA TYR A 89 -13.45 -8.32 4.32
C TYR A 89 -12.59 -7.13 4.73
N GLY A 90 -11.36 -7.34 5.23
CA GLY A 90 -10.43 -6.27 5.58
C GLY A 90 -10.08 -5.40 4.37
N PHE A 91 -9.74 -6.00 3.24
CA PHE A 91 -9.50 -5.28 1.99
C PHE A 91 -10.75 -4.55 1.48
N LEU A 92 -11.91 -5.17 1.57
CA LEU A 92 -13.18 -4.56 1.15
C LEU A 92 -13.54 -3.34 2.00
N ARG A 93 -13.32 -3.39 3.32
CA ARG A 93 -13.52 -2.23 4.23
C ARG A 93 -12.70 -1.02 3.79
N VAL A 94 -11.44 -1.22 3.38
CA VAL A 94 -10.60 -0.14 2.86
C VAL A 94 -11.19 0.43 1.56
N CYS A 95 -11.60 -0.43 0.62
CA CYS A 95 -12.23 0.02 -0.62
C CYS A 95 -13.50 0.84 -0.35
N LEU A 96 -14.33 0.39 0.57
CA LEU A 96 -15.55 1.12 0.96
C LEU A 96 -15.24 2.44 1.65
N ALA A 97 -14.17 2.48 2.48
CA ALA A 97 -13.72 3.72 3.10
C ALA A 97 -13.21 4.74 2.07
N PHE A 98 -12.49 4.31 1.04
CA PHE A 98 -12.09 5.18 -0.08
C PHE A 98 -13.31 5.75 -0.82
N VAL A 99 -14.33 4.92 -1.10
CA VAL A 99 -15.55 5.37 -1.77
C VAL A 99 -16.35 6.35 -0.93
N ALA A 100 -16.50 6.07 0.37
CA ALA A 100 -17.32 6.85 1.29
C ALA A 100 -16.65 8.17 1.73
N SER A 101 -15.34 8.33 1.55
CA SER A 101 -14.62 9.52 1.98
C SER A 101 -14.92 10.71 1.07
N ASP A 102 -15.05 11.92 1.66
CA ASP A 102 -14.97 13.15 0.88
C ASP A 102 -13.58 13.23 0.23
N PRO A 103 -13.47 13.60 -1.06
CA PRO A 103 -12.17 13.79 -1.70
C PRO A 103 -11.23 14.70 -0.89
N ASN A 104 -11.74 15.76 -0.27
CA ASN A 104 -10.94 16.69 0.53
C ASN A 104 -10.33 16.04 1.79
N ASP A 105 -10.97 14.99 2.32
CA ASP A 105 -10.47 14.27 3.51
C ASP A 105 -9.26 13.37 3.21
N ILE A 106 -9.10 12.94 1.96
CA ILE A 106 -8.09 11.98 1.53
C ILE A 106 -7.06 12.58 0.57
N VAL A 107 -7.12 13.87 0.31
CA VAL A 107 -6.18 14.62 -0.53
C VAL A 107 -5.13 15.31 0.34
N SER A 108 -3.92 15.37 -0.16
CA SER A 108 -2.80 16.17 0.37
C SER A 108 -2.37 17.19 -0.68
N THR A 109 -1.40 18.02 -0.35
CA THR A 109 -0.79 18.94 -1.31
C THR A 109 0.64 18.51 -1.59
N GLU A 110 0.96 18.32 -2.86
CA GLU A 110 2.31 17.99 -3.32
C GLU A 110 2.72 19.01 -4.40
N ASN A 111 3.84 19.67 -4.20
CA ASN A 111 4.33 20.75 -5.09
C ASN A 111 3.26 21.82 -5.39
N GLY A 112 2.44 22.17 -4.41
CA GLY A 112 1.38 23.17 -4.55
C GLY A 112 0.12 22.69 -5.29
N GLN A 113 0.05 21.42 -5.65
CA GLN A 113 -1.10 20.82 -6.34
C GLN A 113 -1.79 19.78 -5.46
N PRO A 114 -3.13 19.63 -5.57
CA PRO A 114 -3.84 18.57 -4.87
C PRO A 114 -3.40 17.21 -5.41
N HIS A 115 -3.06 16.31 -4.48
CA HIS A 115 -2.60 14.97 -4.78
C HIS A 115 -3.18 13.96 -3.80
N THR A 116 -3.55 12.79 -4.31
CA THR A 116 -3.82 11.61 -3.51
C THR A 116 -3.27 10.37 -4.19
N SER A 117 -2.90 9.40 -3.36
CA SER A 117 -2.56 8.03 -3.71
C SER A 117 -3.26 7.10 -2.74
N ASP A 118 -3.26 5.80 -3.00
CA ASP A 118 -3.78 4.83 -2.05
C ASP A 118 -3.06 4.91 -0.70
N MET A 119 -1.76 5.23 -0.69
CA MET A 119 -0.97 5.47 0.50
C MET A 119 -1.47 6.69 1.30
N ILE A 120 -1.62 7.85 0.65
CA ILE A 120 -2.08 9.08 1.30
C ILE A 120 -3.50 8.89 1.84
N ALA A 121 -4.38 8.30 1.04
CA ALA A 121 -5.75 8.03 1.46
C ALA A 121 -5.79 7.09 2.67
N LEU A 122 -4.97 6.05 2.69
CA LEU A 122 -4.88 5.11 3.81
C LEU A 122 -4.35 5.79 5.08
N GLN A 123 -3.31 6.64 4.98
CA GLN A 123 -2.78 7.43 6.09
C GLN A 123 -3.85 8.35 6.70
N LYS A 124 -4.58 9.06 5.85
CA LYS A 124 -5.67 9.95 6.27
C LYS A 124 -6.83 9.21 6.95
N LEU A 125 -7.06 7.96 6.57
CA LEU A 125 -8.10 7.10 7.12
C LEU A 125 -7.62 6.29 8.36
N GLY A 126 -6.35 6.39 8.75
CA GLY A 126 -5.74 5.57 9.80
C GLY A 126 -6.40 5.67 11.17
N ASN A 127 -7.02 6.80 11.48
CA ASN A 127 -7.77 7.01 12.72
C ASN A 127 -9.14 6.29 12.76
N LYS A 128 -9.57 5.66 11.67
CA LYS A 128 -10.86 4.93 11.57
C LYS A 128 -10.73 3.45 11.92
N ASN A 129 -9.59 3.01 12.44
CA ASN A 129 -9.32 1.61 12.82
C ASN A 129 -9.61 0.60 11.70
N ILE A 130 -9.31 0.98 10.45
CA ILE A 130 -9.55 0.11 9.27
C ILE A 130 -8.41 -0.86 9.00
N TYR A 131 -7.27 -0.70 9.64
CA TYR A 131 -6.11 -1.58 9.57
C TYR A 131 -5.34 -1.59 10.90
N THR A 132 -4.48 -2.60 11.08
CA THR A 132 -3.50 -2.68 12.17
C THR A 132 -2.10 -2.39 11.58
N PRO A 133 -1.34 -1.42 12.10
CA PRO A 133 0.04 -1.20 11.66
C PRO A 133 0.98 -2.24 12.27
N SER A 134 1.99 -2.66 11.52
CA SER A 134 3.05 -3.56 11.97
C SER A 134 4.41 -3.13 11.41
N PRO A 135 5.45 -2.93 12.24
CA PRO A 135 6.77 -2.51 11.80
C PRO A 135 7.63 -3.72 11.36
N THR A 136 7.19 -4.43 10.33
CA THR A 136 7.86 -5.65 9.83
C THR A 136 8.70 -5.39 8.59
N VAL A 137 8.31 -4.37 7.80
CA VAL A 137 9.03 -3.92 6.60
C VAL A 137 9.81 -2.68 6.96
N GLU A 138 11.12 -2.70 6.70
CA GLU A 138 11.99 -1.53 6.84
C GLU A 138 12.32 -0.92 5.48
N LEU A 139 12.49 0.39 5.46
CA LEU A 139 12.93 1.09 4.27
C LEU A 139 14.45 0.91 4.10
N TYR A 140 14.90 0.58 2.90
CA TYR A 140 16.34 0.48 2.58
C TYR A 140 17.09 1.76 2.96
N GLY A 141 18.24 1.60 3.63
CA GLY A 141 19.07 2.71 4.09
C GLY A 141 18.65 3.33 5.44
N MET A 142 17.54 2.91 6.04
CA MET A 142 17.19 3.28 7.41
C MET A 142 17.99 2.44 8.44
N PRO A 143 18.16 2.90 9.69
CA PRO A 143 18.82 2.09 10.72
C PRO A 143 18.18 0.70 10.80
N ASP A 144 19.03 -0.32 10.96
CA ASP A 144 18.62 -1.73 11.13
C ASP A 144 17.94 -2.42 9.94
N TRP A 145 17.82 -1.77 8.75
CA TRP A 145 17.24 -2.40 7.56
C TRP A 145 17.88 -3.76 7.23
N GLU A 146 19.17 -3.92 7.52
CA GLU A 146 19.90 -5.18 7.30
C GLU A 146 19.40 -6.34 8.15
N LYS A 147 18.71 -6.06 9.24
CA LYS A 147 18.14 -7.06 10.16
C LYS A 147 16.66 -7.30 9.92
N ALA A 148 16.01 -6.43 9.16
CA ALA A 148 14.58 -6.51 8.92
C ALA A 148 14.21 -7.78 8.15
N PRO A 149 13.09 -8.45 8.46
CA PRO A 149 12.63 -9.63 7.74
C PRO A 149 12.17 -9.31 6.31
N MET A 150 11.74 -8.08 6.06
CA MET A 150 11.42 -7.56 4.73
C MET A 150 12.01 -6.17 4.56
N VAL A 151 12.47 -5.84 3.35
CA VAL A 151 13.05 -4.52 3.02
C VAL A 151 12.40 -3.95 1.78
N HIS A 152 11.93 -2.71 1.90
CA HIS A 152 11.36 -1.95 0.81
C HIS A 152 12.40 -1.04 0.17
N TYR A 153 12.70 -1.27 -1.11
CA TYR A 153 13.65 -0.50 -1.92
C TYR A 153 12.93 0.63 -2.67
N ALA A 154 12.22 1.48 -1.94
CA ALA A 154 11.47 2.57 -2.53
C ALA A 154 12.34 3.52 -3.35
N SER A 155 11.74 4.17 -4.37
CA SER A 155 12.45 5.11 -5.24
C SER A 155 13.19 6.20 -4.49
N GLY A 156 12.56 6.77 -3.45
CA GLY A 156 13.16 7.80 -2.62
C GLY A 156 14.38 7.35 -1.84
N ALA A 157 14.41 6.08 -1.40
CA ALA A 157 15.51 5.50 -0.66
C ALA A 157 16.68 5.06 -1.55
N THR A 158 16.43 4.83 -2.84
CA THR A 158 17.42 4.39 -3.83
C THR A 158 17.82 5.49 -4.81
N THR A 159 17.57 6.76 -4.48
CA THR A 159 17.87 7.91 -5.33
C THR A 159 19.34 7.92 -5.76
N GLY A 160 19.58 8.01 -7.07
CA GLY A 160 20.92 8.01 -7.65
C GLY A 160 21.58 6.63 -7.82
N THR A 161 20.89 5.55 -7.43
CA THR A 161 21.38 4.18 -7.57
C THR A 161 20.35 3.34 -8.32
N ASP A 162 20.80 2.38 -9.15
CA ASP A 162 19.90 1.42 -9.77
C ASP A 162 19.26 0.55 -8.67
N ARG A 163 17.94 0.66 -8.50
CA ARG A 163 17.16 -0.10 -7.53
C ARG A 163 17.38 -1.60 -7.65
N THR A 164 17.45 -2.12 -8.87
CA THR A 164 17.70 -3.53 -9.13
C THR A 164 19.07 -3.96 -8.61
N MET A 165 20.07 -3.11 -8.73
CA MET A 165 21.41 -3.35 -8.18
C MET A 165 21.38 -3.35 -6.65
N CYS A 166 20.69 -2.40 -6.02
CA CYS A 166 20.51 -2.39 -4.57
C CYS A 166 19.86 -3.68 -4.08
N MET A 167 18.77 -4.11 -4.71
CA MET A 167 18.06 -5.34 -4.33
C MET A 167 18.94 -6.59 -4.47
N LYS A 168 19.78 -6.66 -5.49
CA LYS A 168 20.68 -7.82 -5.74
C LYS A 168 21.89 -7.84 -4.82
N SER A 169 22.41 -6.68 -4.42
CA SER A 169 23.66 -6.56 -3.66
C SER A 169 23.46 -6.51 -2.15
N ALA A 170 22.24 -6.29 -1.69
CA ALA A 170 21.99 -5.97 -0.28
C ALA A 170 22.32 -7.13 0.67
N ARG A 171 21.92 -8.34 0.38
CA ARG A 171 22.33 -9.57 1.09
C ARG A 171 21.86 -10.82 0.34
N PRO A 172 22.56 -11.95 0.49
CA PRO A 172 22.11 -13.20 -0.11
C PRO A 172 20.77 -13.63 0.52
N LEU A 173 19.90 -14.19 -0.30
CA LEU A 173 18.64 -14.81 0.10
C LEU A 173 18.89 -16.15 0.79
#